data_54c8552ab9d5684d6905eedccfcea1e0
#
_entry.id   54c8552ab9d5684d6905eedccfcea1e0
#
_cell.length_a   1.000
_cell.length_b   1.000
_cell.length_c   1.000
_cell.angle_alpha   90.00
_cell.angle_beta   90.00
_cell.angle_gamma   90.00
#
_symmetry.space_group_name_H-M   'P 1'
#
loop_
_entity.id
_entity.type
_entity.pdbx_description
1 polymer ?
#
loop_
_entity_poly.entity_id
_entity_poly.type
_entity_poly.pdbx_seq_one_letter_code
_entity_poly.pdbx_strand_id
1 'polypeptide(L)'
;YDSYLSGTPGRIITAQNARGTDMPFRYEQNVESEDGNNVYLTIDETIQSICEKYMQKGVEDNNVLNKGVCIAMDVNTGAILAMVTTDGYDLNNPYELSAKDKKKIKSTPKKKQAEAESAALSNMWRNKAVADTYMPGSVLKMCVASADLEENLVNE
;
A
#
# COMPACT_ATOMS: atom_id res chain seq x y z
N TYR A 1 -5.50 -7.29 -0.82
CA TYR A 1 -6.92 -7.49 -1.24
C TYR A 1 -7.06 -8.15 -2.61
N ASP A 2 -5.94 -8.48 -3.27
CA ASP A 2 -5.96 -9.07 -4.61
C ASP A 2 -6.83 -10.33 -4.70
N SER A 3 -6.72 -11.24 -3.73
CA SER A 3 -7.52 -12.46 -3.66
C SER A 3 -9.04 -12.25 -3.55
N TYR A 4 -9.47 -11.05 -3.15
CA TYR A 4 -10.88 -10.68 -3.09
C TYR A 4 -11.35 -9.92 -4.33
N LEU A 5 -10.47 -9.11 -4.90
CA LEU A 5 -10.76 -8.26 -6.06
C LEU A 5 -10.61 -9.01 -7.38
N SER A 6 -9.72 -9.99 -7.43
CA SER A 6 -9.51 -10.81 -8.64
C SER A 6 -10.63 -11.81 -8.76
N GLY A 7 -11.35 -11.78 -9.87
CA GLY A 7 -12.29 -12.82 -10.26
C GLY A 7 -11.58 -14.05 -10.85
N THR A 8 -12.35 -14.92 -11.41
CA THR A 8 -11.85 -16.07 -12.18
C THR A 8 -11.90 -15.74 -13.67
N PRO A 9 -10.76 -15.74 -14.38
CA PRO A 9 -10.77 -15.45 -15.81
C PRO A 9 -11.52 -16.54 -16.57
N GLY A 10 -12.37 -16.12 -17.47
CA GLY A 10 -13.02 -17.02 -18.41
C GLY A 10 -12.00 -17.71 -19.33
N ARG A 11 -12.32 -18.88 -19.79
CA ARG A 11 -11.48 -19.62 -20.74
C ARG A 11 -12.32 -20.39 -21.74
N ILE A 12 -11.84 -20.42 -22.96
CA ILE A 12 -12.41 -21.25 -24.02
C ILE A 12 -11.48 -22.45 -24.18
N ILE A 13 -12.02 -23.64 -23.99
CA ILE A 13 -11.30 -24.91 -24.19
C ILE A 13 -11.69 -25.42 -25.55
N THR A 14 -10.74 -25.41 -26.49
CA THR A 14 -10.94 -25.96 -27.85
C THR A 14 -10.09 -27.21 -28.03
N ALA A 15 -10.62 -28.21 -28.73
CA ALA A 15 -9.82 -29.33 -29.14
C ALA A 15 -9.13 -29.06 -30.46
N GLN A 16 -7.82 -29.26 -30.51
CA GLN A 16 -7.02 -29.15 -31.72
C GLN A 16 -6.63 -30.50 -32.25
N ASN A 17 -6.55 -30.66 -33.56
CA ASN A 17 -6.03 -31.87 -34.17
C ASN A 17 -4.50 -31.94 -34.09
N ALA A 18 -3.89 -33.06 -34.46
CA ALA A 18 -2.46 -33.28 -34.44
C ALA A 18 -1.64 -32.29 -35.29
N ARG A 19 -2.27 -31.46 -36.11
CA ARG A 19 -1.64 -30.42 -36.94
C ARG A 19 -1.83 -29.00 -36.36
N GLY A 20 -2.44 -28.89 -35.15
CA GLY A 20 -2.66 -27.59 -34.50
C GLY A 20 -3.82 -26.77 -35.09
N THR A 21 -4.69 -27.39 -35.90
CA THR A 21 -5.87 -26.73 -36.43
C THR A 21 -7.07 -27.03 -35.54
N ASP A 22 -7.87 -26.02 -35.22
CA ASP A 22 -9.07 -26.17 -34.40
C ASP A 22 -10.07 -27.14 -35.06
N MET A 23 -10.60 -28.06 -34.26
CA MET A 23 -11.63 -28.99 -34.73
C MET A 23 -13.01 -28.33 -34.75
N PRO A 24 -13.70 -28.25 -35.88
CA PRO A 24 -14.97 -27.55 -35.95
C PRO A 24 -16.04 -28.21 -35.08
N PHE A 25 -16.63 -27.44 -34.19
CA PHE A 25 -17.98 -27.58 -33.61
C PHE A 25 -18.31 -28.65 -32.56
N ARG A 26 -17.42 -29.50 -32.09
CA ARG A 26 -17.85 -30.56 -31.14
C ARG A 26 -17.21 -30.53 -29.75
N TYR A 27 -16.20 -29.68 -29.51
CA TYR A 27 -15.48 -29.66 -28.24
C TYR A 27 -15.06 -28.25 -27.82
N GLU A 28 -15.93 -27.27 -28.02
CA GLU A 28 -15.74 -25.95 -27.46
C GLU A 28 -16.50 -25.87 -26.13
N GLN A 29 -15.77 -25.80 -25.03
CA GLN A 29 -16.32 -25.52 -23.72
C GLN A 29 -15.95 -24.07 -23.32
N ASN A 30 -16.96 -23.24 -23.31
CA ASN A 30 -16.82 -21.89 -22.79
C ASN A 30 -17.02 -21.91 -21.27
N VAL A 31 -16.00 -21.55 -20.52
CA VAL A 31 -16.09 -21.28 -19.08
C VAL A 31 -16.18 -19.78 -18.92
N GLU A 32 -17.31 -19.30 -18.45
CA GLU A 32 -17.54 -17.88 -18.24
C GLU A 32 -16.59 -17.32 -17.16
N SER A 33 -16.28 -16.03 -17.25
CA SER A 33 -15.54 -15.32 -16.21
C SER A 33 -16.45 -15.03 -15.02
N GLU A 34 -15.89 -15.12 -13.82
CA GLU A 34 -16.57 -14.68 -12.61
C GLU A 34 -15.91 -13.38 -12.11
N ASP A 35 -16.72 -12.34 -11.90
CA ASP A 35 -16.23 -11.07 -11.38
C ASP A 35 -15.74 -11.21 -9.93
N GLY A 36 -14.72 -10.42 -9.57
CA GLY A 36 -14.25 -10.34 -8.20
C GLY A 36 -15.22 -9.59 -7.28
N ASN A 37 -14.95 -9.64 -6.00
CA ASN A 37 -15.76 -8.96 -5.00
C ASN A 37 -15.41 -7.47 -4.88
N ASN A 38 -16.35 -6.67 -4.39
CA ASN A 38 -16.09 -5.29 -4.04
C ASN A 38 -15.48 -5.20 -2.63
N VAL A 39 -14.54 -4.27 -2.46
CA VAL A 39 -13.94 -3.96 -1.16
C VAL A 39 -14.31 -2.53 -0.78
N TYR A 40 -14.94 -2.37 0.37
CA TYR A 40 -15.28 -1.07 0.95
C TYR A 40 -14.30 -0.76 2.08
N LEU A 41 -13.64 0.40 1.98
CA LEU A 41 -12.71 0.88 2.99
C LEU A 41 -13.42 1.83 3.95
N THR A 42 -12.88 1.96 5.16
CA THR A 42 -13.32 2.96 6.15
C THR A 42 -12.67 4.32 5.94
N ILE A 43 -11.77 4.45 4.99
CA ILE A 43 -11.08 5.70 4.67
C ILE A 43 -12.10 6.75 4.22
N ASP A 44 -12.07 7.91 4.87
CA ASP A 44 -12.82 9.10 4.49
C ASP A 44 -11.93 10.00 3.61
N GLU A 45 -12.38 10.29 2.40
CA GLU A 45 -11.60 11.06 1.42
C GLU A 45 -11.26 12.47 1.92
N THR A 46 -12.20 13.11 2.62
CA THR A 46 -12.00 14.47 3.15
C THR A 46 -10.95 14.48 4.25
N ILE A 47 -11.04 13.54 5.20
CA ILE A 47 -10.09 13.41 6.30
C ILE A 47 -8.72 13.02 5.75
N GLN A 48 -8.66 12.09 4.81
CA GLN A 48 -7.43 11.67 4.15
C GLN A 48 -6.72 12.84 3.49
N SER A 49 -7.44 13.63 2.67
CA SER A 49 -6.89 14.81 1.97
C SER A 49 -6.37 15.88 2.92
N ILE A 50 -7.09 16.13 4.02
CA ILE A 50 -6.65 17.08 5.06
C ILE A 50 -5.36 16.58 5.70
N CYS A 51 -5.31 15.30 6.10
CA CYS A 51 -4.13 14.69 6.70
C CYS A 51 -2.93 14.73 5.75
N GLU A 52 -3.11 14.42 4.47
CA GLU A 52 -2.05 14.49 3.45
C GLU A 52 -1.47 15.89 3.33
N LYS A 53 -2.35 16.89 3.16
CA LYS A 53 -1.94 18.30 3.03
C LYS A 53 -1.10 18.78 4.21
N TYR A 54 -1.57 18.55 5.43
CA TYR A 54 -0.89 19.06 6.62
C TYR A 54 0.34 18.23 6.98
N MET A 55 0.34 16.94 6.71
CA MET A 55 1.51 16.09 6.90
C MET A 55 2.64 16.49 5.94
N GLN A 56 2.32 16.68 4.66
CA GLN A 56 3.30 17.15 3.68
C GLN A 56 3.91 18.49 4.09
N LYS A 57 3.06 19.45 4.47
CA LYS A 57 3.52 20.75 4.98
C LYS A 57 4.40 20.62 6.22
N GLY A 58 4.00 19.77 7.18
CA GLY A 58 4.79 19.54 8.40
C GLY A 58 6.17 18.97 8.12
N VAL A 59 6.28 18.05 7.16
CA VAL A 59 7.57 17.47 6.73
C VAL A 59 8.45 18.52 6.07
N GLU A 60 7.90 19.38 5.21
CA GLU A 60 8.62 20.44 4.51
C GLU A 60 9.08 21.54 5.48
N ASP A 61 8.17 22.07 6.30
CA ASP A 61 8.45 23.17 7.24
C ASP A 61 9.51 22.79 8.29
N ASN A 62 9.58 21.53 8.67
CA ASN A 62 10.51 21.04 9.70
C ASN A 62 11.74 20.31 9.13
N ASN A 63 11.94 20.28 7.82
CA ASN A 63 13.04 19.58 7.17
C ASN A 63 13.20 18.13 7.65
N VAL A 64 12.10 17.39 7.73
CA VAL A 64 12.11 16.01 8.21
C VAL A 64 12.92 15.15 7.25
N LEU A 65 13.95 14.48 7.77
CA LEU A 65 14.89 13.68 6.96
C LEU A 65 14.26 12.40 6.44
N ASN A 66 13.35 11.83 7.20
CA ASN A 66 12.58 10.65 6.84
C ASN A 66 11.12 11.02 6.54
N LYS A 67 10.34 10.05 6.13
CA LYS A 67 8.92 10.25 5.83
C LYS A 67 8.12 10.48 7.12
N GLY A 68 7.08 11.30 7.01
CA GLY A 68 6.04 11.43 8.03
C GLY A 68 4.94 10.38 7.83
N VAL A 69 4.31 10.00 8.92
CA VAL A 69 3.14 9.09 8.95
C VAL A 69 2.04 9.73 9.79
N CYS A 70 0.80 9.68 9.29
CA CYS A 70 -0.38 10.10 10.03
C CYS A 70 -1.46 9.05 9.89
N ILE A 71 -2.04 8.64 11.03
CA ILE A 71 -3.18 7.72 11.08
C ILE A 71 -4.29 8.41 11.88
N ALA A 72 -5.47 8.55 11.29
CA ALA A 72 -6.67 8.99 11.99
C ALA A 72 -7.63 7.81 12.19
N MET A 73 -8.06 7.60 13.42
CA MET A 73 -8.93 6.49 13.79
C MET A 73 -10.12 6.98 14.60
N ASP A 74 -11.30 6.46 14.31
CA ASP A 74 -12.47 6.65 15.16
C ASP A 74 -12.29 5.87 16.46
N VAL A 75 -12.32 6.57 17.58
CA VAL A 75 -12.09 6.00 18.91
C VAL A 75 -13.20 5.05 19.38
N ASN A 76 -14.42 5.19 18.82
CA ASN A 76 -15.56 4.39 19.21
C ASN A 76 -15.63 3.05 18.47
N THR A 77 -15.20 3.04 17.21
CA THR A 77 -15.34 1.89 16.32
C THR A 77 -14.02 1.22 15.97
N GLY A 78 -12.89 1.93 16.17
CA GLY A 78 -11.57 1.50 15.70
C GLY A 78 -11.38 1.62 14.18
N ALA A 79 -12.33 2.21 13.47
CA ALA A 79 -12.25 2.39 12.01
C ALA A 79 -11.12 3.37 11.66
N ILE A 80 -10.26 3.00 10.72
CA ILE A 80 -9.22 3.89 10.18
C ILE A 80 -9.86 4.82 9.15
N LEU A 81 -9.89 6.11 9.47
CA LEU A 81 -10.47 7.16 8.63
C LEU A 81 -9.45 7.79 7.68
N ALA A 82 -8.17 7.80 8.07
CA ALA A 82 -7.07 8.21 7.21
C ALA A 82 -5.79 7.44 7.54
N MET A 83 -4.99 7.15 6.54
CA MET A 83 -3.66 6.56 6.68
C MET A 83 -2.73 7.18 5.65
N VAL A 84 -1.89 8.08 6.08
CA VAL A 84 -1.02 8.90 5.23
C VAL A 84 0.44 8.56 5.46
N THR A 85 1.19 8.43 4.38
CA THR A 85 2.65 8.47 4.39
C THR A 85 3.10 9.54 3.41
N THR A 86 4.04 10.40 3.82
CA THR A 86 4.60 11.41 2.90
C THR A 86 5.48 10.78 1.84
N ASP A 87 5.70 11.52 0.73
CA ASP A 87 6.33 11.05 -0.50
C ASP A 87 5.56 9.89 -1.13
N GLY A 88 4.26 10.08 -1.33
CA GLY A 88 3.44 9.19 -2.13
C GLY A 88 3.95 9.08 -3.58
N TYR A 89 3.32 8.26 -4.38
CA TYR A 89 3.63 8.11 -5.79
C TYR A 89 2.34 8.20 -6.63
N ASP A 90 2.47 8.51 -7.91
CA ASP A 90 1.35 8.55 -8.83
C ASP A 90 0.88 7.13 -9.16
N LEU A 91 -0.35 6.80 -8.78
CA LEU A 91 -0.96 5.48 -9.04
C LEU A 91 -1.14 5.20 -10.54
N ASN A 92 -1.22 6.25 -11.38
CA ASN A 92 -1.28 6.09 -12.83
C ASN A 92 0.10 5.79 -13.44
N ASN A 93 1.19 6.12 -12.72
CA ASN A 93 2.58 5.88 -13.12
C ASN A 93 3.36 5.20 -11.99
N PRO A 94 2.96 3.99 -11.55
CA PRO A 94 3.45 3.37 -10.32
C PRO A 94 4.94 2.98 -10.37
N TYR A 95 5.56 2.99 -11.55
CA TYR A 95 6.96 2.68 -11.75
C TYR A 95 7.83 3.93 -11.94
N GLU A 96 7.25 5.13 -11.85
CA GLU A 96 8.00 6.35 -12.01
C GLU A 96 8.68 6.80 -10.72
N LEU A 97 9.99 6.60 -10.66
CA LEU A 97 10.83 7.04 -9.54
C LEU A 97 11.01 8.56 -9.53
N SER A 98 11.19 9.11 -8.32
CA SER A 98 11.50 10.52 -8.13
C SER A 98 12.80 10.93 -8.85
N ALA A 99 12.92 12.23 -9.18
CA ALA A 99 14.15 12.75 -9.78
C ALA A 99 15.39 12.54 -8.88
N LYS A 100 15.20 12.52 -7.56
CA LYS A 100 16.25 12.25 -6.56
C LYS A 100 16.74 10.81 -6.65
N ASP A 101 15.80 9.85 -6.71
CA ASP A 101 16.15 8.42 -6.80
C ASP A 101 16.78 8.08 -8.15
N LYS A 102 16.24 8.64 -9.25
CA LYS A 102 16.84 8.51 -10.59
C LYS A 102 18.30 9.00 -10.62
N LYS A 103 18.62 10.13 -9.95
CA LYS A 103 20.00 10.61 -9.83
C LYS A 103 20.87 9.67 -9.02
N LYS A 104 20.38 9.16 -7.89
CA LYS A 104 21.09 8.21 -7.03
C LYS A 104 21.40 6.92 -7.77
N ILE A 105 20.46 6.38 -8.52
CA ILE A 105 20.66 5.16 -9.33
C ILE A 105 21.71 5.39 -10.42
N LYS A 106 21.66 6.53 -11.11
CA LYS A 106 22.67 6.87 -12.13
C LYS A 106 24.10 6.99 -11.57
N SER A 107 24.26 7.36 -10.31
CA SER A 107 25.57 7.40 -9.64
C SER A 107 26.06 6.04 -9.15
N THR A 108 25.20 5.02 -9.18
CA THR A 108 25.55 3.64 -8.80
C THR A 108 26.25 2.92 -9.96
N PRO A 109 27.23 2.02 -9.69
CA PRO A 109 27.87 1.23 -10.73
C PRO A 109 26.87 0.45 -11.59
N LYS A 110 27.07 0.43 -12.91
CA LYS A 110 26.11 -0.17 -13.88
C LYS A 110 25.62 -1.57 -13.50
N LYS A 111 26.52 -2.42 -12.96
CA LYS A 111 26.17 -3.80 -12.52
C LYS A 111 25.14 -3.85 -11.40
N LYS A 112 24.99 -2.77 -10.61
CA LYS A 112 24.07 -2.68 -9.47
C LYS A 112 22.89 -1.73 -9.71
N GLN A 113 22.77 -1.13 -10.89
CA GLN A 113 21.69 -0.18 -11.16
C GLN A 113 20.32 -0.84 -11.16
N ALA A 114 20.17 -2.03 -11.74
CA ALA A 114 18.89 -2.77 -11.73
C ALA A 114 18.45 -3.16 -10.31
N GLU A 115 19.39 -3.58 -9.47
CA GLU A 115 19.13 -3.88 -8.05
C GLU A 115 18.74 -2.61 -7.28
N ALA A 116 19.45 -1.51 -7.51
CA ALA A 116 19.16 -0.22 -6.89
C ALA A 116 17.80 0.35 -7.33
N GLU A 117 17.40 0.15 -8.58
CA GLU A 117 16.10 0.53 -9.11
C GLU A 117 14.98 -0.29 -8.47
N SER A 118 15.12 -1.61 -8.42
CA SER A 118 14.16 -2.50 -7.75
C SER A 118 13.99 -2.16 -6.26
N ALA A 119 15.09 -1.89 -5.57
CA ALA A 119 15.06 -1.47 -4.17
C ALA A 119 14.39 -0.10 -3.98
N ALA A 120 14.60 0.85 -4.89
CA ALA A 120 13.97 2.15 -4.86
C ALA A 120 12.44 2.05 -5.09
N LEU A 121 12.00 1.24 -6.06
CA LEU A 121 10.58 0.97 -6.31
C LEU A 121 9.93 0.30 -5.09
N SER A 122 10.54 -0.75 -4.55
CA SER A 122 10.04 -1.43 -3.35
C SER A 122 9.90 -0.48 -2.16
N ASN A 123 10.86 0.43 -1.97
CA ASN A 123 10.79 1.45 -0.92
C ASN A 123 9.71 2.51 -1.18
N MET A 124 9.47 2.86 -2.44
CA MET A 124 8.42 3.80 -2.84
C MET A 124 7.02 3.23 -2.57
N TRP A 125 6.79 1.97 -2.91
CA TRP A 125 5.50 1.28 -2.70
C TRP A 125 5.25 0.86 -1.27
N ARG A 126 6.27 0.84 -0.42
CA ARG A 126 6.15 0.38 0.96
C ARG A 126 5.27 1.31 1.78
N ASN A 127 4.20 0.78 2.36
CA ASN A 127 3.38 1.50 3.32
C ASN A 127 4.11 1.59 4.67
N LYS A 128 4.68 2.75 4.95
CA LYS A 128 5.48 2.98 6.15
C LYS A 128 4.66 2.97 7.43
N ALA A 129 3.37 3.28 7.34
CA ALA A 129 2.48 3.27 8.51
C ALA A 129 2.35 1.89 9.15
N VAL A 130 2.51 0.81 8.35
CA VAL A 130 2.35 -0.57 8.81
C VAL A 130 3.63 -1.41 8.70
N ALA A 131 4.61 -0.95 7.91
CA ALA A 131 5.80 -1.75 7.60
C ALA A 131 7.08 -1.27 8.29
N ASP A 132 7.10 -0.02 8.77
CA ASP A 132 8.28 0.55 9.44
C ASP A 132 8.09 0.62 10.95
N THR A 133 9.18 0.44 11.67
CA THR A 133 9.24 0.58 13.13
C THR A 133 9.92 1.89 13.50
N TYR A 134 9.55 2.45 14.66
CA TYR A 134 10.18 3.64 15.22
C TYR A 134 10.26 3.54 16.74
N MET A 135 11.09 4.40 17.35
CA MET A 135 11.20 4.53 18.80
C MET A 135 10.05 5.43 19.30
N PRO A 136 9.02 4.89 19.97
CA PRO A 136 7.82 5.67 20.31
C PRO A 136 8.06 6.76 21.37
N GLY A 137 9.07 6.58 22.22
CA GLY A 137 9.36 7.54 23.27
C GLY A 137 8.15 7.76 24.19
N SER A 138 7.83 9.04 24.48
CA SER A 138 6.71 9.39 25.37
C SER A 138 5.33 9.00 24.87
N VAL A 139 5.17 8.68 23.59
CA VAL A 139 3.88 8.20 23.04
C VAL A 139 3.47 6.87 23.66
N LEU A 140 4.45 6.02 24.01
CA LEU A 140 4.18 4.74 24.69
C LEU A 140 3.58 4.91 26.10
N LYS A 141 3.77 6.09 26.72
CA LYS A 141 3.24 6.34 28.09
C LYS A 141 1.72 6.25 28.16
N MET A 142 1.02 6.60 27.09
CA MET A 142 -0.44 6.48 27.02
C MET A 142 -0.87 5.00 27.12
N CYS A 143 -0.16 4.10 26.44
CA CYS A 143 -0.43 2.67 26.51
C CYS A 143 -0.13 2.13 27.91
N VAL A 144 0.99 2.56 28.52
CA VAL A 144 1.37 2.15 29.88
C VAL A 144 0.34 2.65 30.90
N ALA A 145 -0.06 3.93 30.83
CA ALA A 145 -1.06 4.49 31.73
C ALA A 145 -2.42 3.80 31.58
N SER A 146 -2.84 3.47 30.37
CA SER A 146 -4.07 2.71 30.15
C SER A 146 -4.01 1.31 30.78
N ALA A 147 -2.88 0.62 30.64
CA ALA A 147 -2.67 -0.68 31.27
C ALA A 147 -2.65 -0.58 32.80
N ASP A 148 -1.98 0.43 33.37
CA ASP A 148 -1.91 0.65 34.81
C ASP A 148 -3.30 0.92 35.41
N LEU A 149 -4.16 1.68 34.70
CA LEU A 149 -5.55 1.90 35.11
C LEU A 149 -6.39 0.62 35.03
N GLU A 150 -6.26 -0.16 33.97
CA GLU A 150 -6.99 -1.42 33.78
C GLU A 150 -6.63 -2.44 34.85
N GLU A 151 -5.35 -2.51 35.21
CA GLU A 151 -4.84 -3.42 36.26
C GLU A 151 -5.03 -2.87 37.71
N ASN A 152 -5.63 -1.67 37.86
CA ASN A 152 -5.83 -0.98 39.13
C ASN A 152 -4.52 -0.76 39.94
N LEU A 153 -3.41 -0.54 39.25
CA LEU A 153 -2.12 -0.24 39.85
C LEU A 153 -1.98 1.21 40.29
N VAL A 154 -2.74 2.10 39.66
CA VAL A 154 -2.82 3.52 40.00
C VAL A 154 -4.30 3.92 40.11
N ASN A 155 -4.58 4.91 40.99
CA ASN A 155 -5.90 5.52 41.10
C ASN A 155 -5.96 6.78 40.24
N GLU A 156 -7.17 7.15 39.75
CA GLU A 156 -7.41 8.41 39.04
C GLU A 156 -7.03 9.64 39.88
#